data_7ef7416a41d6416fd02523ed015dfe0a
#
_entry.id   7ef7416a41d6416fd02523ed015dfe0a
#
_cell.length_a   1.000
_cell.length_b   1.000
_cell.length_c   1.000
_cell.angle_alpha   90.00
_cell.angle_beta   90.00
_cell.angle_gamma   90.00
#
_symmetry.space_group_name_H-M   'P 1'
#
loop_
_entity.id
_entity.type
_entity.pdbx_description
1 polymer ?
#
loop_
_entity_poly.entity_id
_entity_poly.type
_entity_poly.pdbx_seq_one_letter_code
_entity_poly.pdbx_strand_id
1 'polypeptide(L)'
;MNSIKQFFSYMNEVSFPYVVLRNWEKLPYDVTLGEHSDLDLLVYDFAHWKEIFPDAKAEYSYPRVRFKVPIDDSYIYVDVRHVGDDYYPEEFEKAILATREWNGRGFYTPNPIHHRIALAYHCVHHKAMISENYRRYIGDATLSEMLEALKESNVGWIAPKDKTVGSFNGYWKGATSIVSRSDGRIKKKQVSYTEYKLIENEYRILTDIHSPHFPQVYSIDVEAREIEIEDCGAPLMDALPDDWKDQLAEIIKDLTESGVTHRDIKLDNLMVRDGVIKLIDFGWAIKDGERDEKEVPSCLGFPNKPSWGFDDIYSMNRVIKQIDFELEEREEKNLCA
;
A
#
# COMPACT_ATOMS: atom_id res chain seq x y z
N MET A 1 -11.18 -16.45 21.31
CA MET A 1 -11.24 -17.74 20.55
C MET A 1 -10.07 -18.60 20.99
N ASN A 2 -10.26 -19.93 21.07
CA ASN A 2 -9.21 -20.83 21.58
C ASN A 2 -8.43 -21.57 20.48
N SER A 3 -8.80 -21.41 19.21
CA SER A 3 -8.09 -22.02 18.08
C SER A 3 -8.50 -21.43 16.74
N ILE A 4 -7.66 -21.63 15.71
CA ILE A 4 -7.98 -21.25 14.32
C ILE A 4 -9.22 -22.00 13.80
N LYS A 5 -9.44 -23.23 14.25
CA LYS A 5 -10.68 -23.95 13.92
C LYS A 5 -11.93 -23.24 14.45
N GLN A 6 -11.88 -22.71 15.66
CA GLN A 6 -12.97 -21.90 16.21
C GLN A 6 -13.14 -20.57 15.50
N PHE A 7 -12.04 -19.94 15.05
CA PHE A 7 -12.09 -18.74 14.23
C PHE A 7 -12.92 -18.97 12.95
N PHE A 8 -12.64 -20.03 12.21
CA PHE A 8 -13.44 -20.37 11.03
C PHE A 8 -14.87 -20.80 11.37
N SER A 9 -15.07 -21.59 12.45
CA SER A 9 -16.42 -21.97 12.89
C SER A 9 -17.26 -20.74 13.17
N TYR A 10 -16.70 -19.75 13.87
CA TYR A 10 -17.38 -18.49 14.17
C TYR A 10 -17.77 -17.71 12.90
N MET A 11 -16.86 -17.54 11.94
CA MET A 11 -17.18 -16.88 10.67
C MET A 11 -18.29 -17.60 9.90
N ASN A 12 -18.33 -18.94 9.96
CA ASN A 12 -19.38 -19.75 9.34
C ASN A 12 -20.71 -19.62 10.05
N GLU A 13 -20.72 -19.58 11.39
CA GLU A 13 -21.93 -19.41 12.21
C GLU A 13 -22.60 -18.05 11.96
N VAL A 14 -21.82 -16.98 11.86
CA VAL A 14 -22.34 -15.64 11.54
C VAL A 14 -22.60 -15.44 10.05
N SER A 15 -22.42 -16.50 9.25
CA SER A 15 -22.60 -16.48 7.78
C SER A 15 -21.81 -15.40 7.06
N PHE A 16 -20.61 -15.09 7.57
CA PHE A 16 -19.75 -14.05 7.01
C PHE A 16 -19.17 -14.50 5.66
N PRO A 17 -19.38 -13.73 4.56
CA PRO A 17 -18.83 -14.09 3.26
C PRO A 17 -17.32 -13.87 3.20
N TYR A 18 -16.56 -14.95 3.14
CA TYR A 18 -15.10 -14.90 3.03
C TYR A 18 -14.53 -16.04 2.19
N VAL A 19 -13.28 -15.90 1.77
CA VAL A 19 -12.42 -16.98 1.29
C VAL A 19 -11.00 -16.81 1.84
N VAL A 20 -10.31 -17.92 2.08
CA VAL A 20 -8.86 -17.95 2.29
C VAL A 20 -8.20 -17.94 0.92
N LEU A 21 -7.46 -16.88 0.57
CA LEU A 21 -6.95 -16.66 -0.78
C LEU A 21 -5.80 -17.61 -1.17
N ARG A 22 -4.94 -17.96 -0.20
CA ARG A 22 -3.73 -18.76 -0.44
C ARG A 22 -3.12 -19.27 0.87
N ASN A 23 -2.09 -20.14 0.77
CA ASN A 23 -1.32 -20.68 1.89
C ASN A 23 -2.15 -21.47 2.93
N TRP A 24 -3.21 -22.12 2.49
CA TRP A 24 -4.16 -22.82 3.40
C TRP A 24 -3.84 -24.28 3.68
N GLU A 25 -2.72 -24.80 3.19
CA GLU A 25 -2.42 -26.23 3.22
C GLU A 25 -2.25 -26.79 4.63
N LYS A 26 -1.81 -25.95 5.54
CA LYS A 26 -1.64 -26.29 6.96
C LYS A 26 -2.86 -25.98 7.82
N LEU A 27 -3.79 -25.17 7.29
CA LEU A 27 -4.99 -24.77 8.01
C LEU A 27 -5.96 -25.95 8.21
N PRO A 28 -6.68 -25.96 9.31
CA PRO A 28 -6.58 -25.14 10.53
C PRO A 28 -5.71 -25.79 11.62
N TYR A 29 -4.97 -26.85 11.33
CA TYR A 29 -4.37 -27.74 12.34
C TYR A 29 -2.89 -27.51 12.61
N ASP A 30 -2.11 -27.17 11.58
CA ASP A 30 -0.67 -27.05 11.66
C ASP A 30 -0.24 -25.61 11.35
N VAL A 31 -0.65 -24.68 12.21
CA VAL A 31 -0.40 -23.26 12.05
C VAL A 31 0.37 -22.73 13.25
N THR A 32 1.49 -22.06 12.98
CA THR A 32 2.25 -21.34 13.99
C THR A 32 1.50 -20.04 14.33
N LEU A 33 1.12 -19.85 15.58
CA LEU A 33 0.57 -18.59 16.09
C LEU A 33 1.69 -17.59 16.39
N GLY A 34 1.33 -16.31 16.46
CA GLY A 34 2.25 -15.23 16.78
C GLY A 34 2.90 -14.58 15.55
N GLU A 35 4.10 -14.06 15.68
CA GLU A 35 4.76 -13.18 14.69
C GLU A 35 4.92 -13.78 13.28
N HIS A 36 4.91 -15.08 13.15
CA HIS A 36 5.05 -15.78 11.86
C HIS A 36 3.72 -16.31 11.30
N SER A 37 2.62 -16.01 11.96
CA SER A 37 1.30 -16.36 11.43
C SER A 37 0.87 -15.40 10.33
N ASP A 38 0.27 -15.91 9.26
CA ASP A 38 -0.19 -15.11 8.13
C ASP A 38 -1.39 -15.80 7.47
N LEU A 39 -2.56 -15.17 7.57
CA LEU A 39 -3.80 -15.65 6.98
C LEU A 39 -4.35 -14.61 6.01
N ASP A 40 -4.30 -14.91 4.72
CA ASP A 40 -4.81 -14.03 3.67
C ASP A 40 -6.31 -14.28 3.43
N LEU A 41 -7.16 -13.31 3.77
CA LEU A 41 -8.60 -13.38 3.54
C LEU A 41 -9.07 -12.36 2.51
N LEU A 42 -10.03 -12.76 1.68
CA LEU A 42 -10.90 -11.86 0.95
C LEU A 42 -12.30 -11.91 1.59
N VAL A 43 -12.83 -10.74 1.91
CA VAL A 43 -14.17 -10.57 2.48
C VAL A 43 -15.01 -9.66 1.58
N TYR A 44 -16.32 -9.68 1.78
CA TYR A 44 -17.19 -8.83 0.97
C TYR A 44 -17.16 -7.37 1.47
N ASP A 45 -17.25 -7.18 2.79
CA ASP A 45 -17.35 -5.88 3.42
C ASP A 45 -16.42 -5.78 4.62
N PHE A 46 -15.56 -4.75 4.59
CA PHE A 46 -14.60 -4.49 5.65
C PHE A 46 -15.25 -3.96 6.94
N ALA A 47 -16.32 -3.17 6.83
CA ALA A 47 -17.03 -2.67 8.01
C ALA A 47 -17.66 -3.84 8.80
N HIS A 48 -18.25 -4.78 8.09
CA HIS A 48 -18.80 -6.00 8.69
C HIS A 48 -17.72 -6.88 9.34
N TRP A 49 -16.50 -6.96 8.76
CA TRP A 49 -15.36 -7.60 9.41
C TRP A 49 -15.08 -7.01 10.80
N LYS A 50 -15.04 -5.67 10.91
CA LYS A 50 -14.79 -4.97 12.18
C LYS A 50 -15.90 -5.20 13.21
N GLU A 51 -17.14 -5.35 12.78
CA GLU A 51 -18.27 -5.67 13.65
C GLU A 51 -18.17 -7.06 14.28
N ILE A 52 -17.76 -8.06 13.50
CA ILE A 52 -17.66 -9.45 13.99
C ILE A 52 -16.36 -9.73 14.74
N PHE A 53 -15.31 -8.92 14.56
CA PHE A 53 -14.03 -9.02 15.26
C PHE A 53 -13.65 -7.71 15.96
N PRO A 54 -14.46 -7.23 16.93
CA PRO A 54 -14.22 -5.94 17.60
C PRO A 54 -12.90 -5.90 18.39
N ASP A 55 -12.43 -7.06 18.88
CA ASP A 55 -11.18 -7.19 19.63
C ASP A 55 -9.94 -7.33 18.74
N ALA A 56 -10.09 -7.43 17.41
CA ALA A 56 -8.99 -7.50 16.50
C ALA A 56 -8.30 -6.13 16.38
N LYS A 57 -7.03 -6.07 16.74
CA LYS A 57 -6.24 -4.85 16.61
C LYS A 57 -5.75 -4.73 15.17
N ALA A 58 -6.05 -3.60 14.53
CA ALA A 58 -5.51 -3.29 13.22
C ALA A 58 -4.02 -2.94 13.37
N GLU A 59 -3.15 -3.69 12.70
CA GLU A 59 -1.76 -3.33 12.46
C GLU A 59 -1.64 -2.93 11.00
N TYR A 60 -1.41 -1.63 10.78
CA TYR A 60 -1.22 -1.11 9.44
C TYR A 60 0.22 -1.38 9.01
N SER A 61 0.44 -2.47 8.27
CA SER A 61 1.67 -2.62 7.50
C SER A 61 1.37 -2.34 6.03
N TYR A 62 2.17 -1.49 5.45
CA TYR A 62 2.13 -1.20 4.01
C TYR A 62 2.37 -2.47 3.17
N PRO A 63 1.64 -2.76 2.08
CA PRO A 63 0.47 -2.06 1.48
C PRO A 63 -0.89 -2.72 1.83
N ARG A 64 -1.07 -3.33 2.97
CA ARG A 64 -2.24 -4.15 3.33
C ARG A 64 -2.75 -3.81 4.73
N VAL A 65 -4.04 -4.04 4.96
CA VAL A 65 -4.58 -3.96 6.32
C VAL A 65 -4.43 -5.31 6.98
N ARG A 66 -3.61 -5.36 8.02
CA ARG A 66 -3.34 -6.54 8.82
C ARG A 66 -4.01 -6.40 10.17
N PHE A 67 -4.70 -7.43 10.59
CA PHE A 67 -5.27 -7.51 11.92
C PHE A 67 -4.55 -8.53 12.78
N LYS A 68 -4.36 -8.17 14.03
CA LYS A 68 -3.94 -9.08 15.08
C LYS A 68 -5.18 -9.62 15.77
N VAL A 69 -5.58 -10.85 15.46
CA VAL A 69 -6.76 -11.49 16.01
C VAL A 69 -6.35 -12.38 17.18
N PRO A 70 -6.87 -12.16 18.39
CA PRO A 70 -6.55 -12.98 19.56
C PRO A 70 -7.02 -14.43 19.38
N ILE A 71 -6.10 -15.38 19.62
CA ILE A 71 -6.37 -16.82 19.64
C ILE A 71 -5.71 -17.40 20.89
N ASP A 72 -6.52 -17.81 21.87
CA ASP A 72 -6.06 -18.28 23.17
C ASP A 72 -5.10 -17.27 23.83
N ASP A 73 -3.95 -17.70 24.34
CA ASP A 73 -2.90 -16.85 24.91
C ASP A 73 -1.96 -16.23 23.85
N SER A 74 -2.33 -16.33 22.57
CA SER A 74 -1.54 -15.85 21.43
C SER A 74 -2.40 -15.08 20.43
N TYR A 75 -2.00 -15.02 19.17
CA TYR A 75 -2.75 -14.36 18.11
C TYR A 75 -2.42 -14.94 16.73
N ILE A 76 -3.26 -14.62 15.75
CA ILE A 76 -2.96 -14.80 14.33
C ILE A 76 -3.00 -13.44 13.63
N TYR A 77 -2.06 -13.21 12.73
CA TYR A 77 -2.16 -12.11 11.78
C TYR A 77 -3.10 -12.49 10.64
N VAL A 78 -4.05 -11.61 10.36
CA VAL A 78 -5.02 -11.77 9.28
C VAL A 78 -4.89 -10.59 8.34
N ASP A 79 -4.43 -10.85 7.12
CA ASP A 79 -4.43 -9.87 6.05
C ASP A 79 -5.80 -9.87 5.38
N VAL A 80 -6.59 -8.84 5.66
CA VAL A 80 -7.96 -8.73 5.16
C VAL A 80 -7.98 -7.88 3.90
N ARG A 81 -8.46 -8.50 2.82
CA ARG A 81 -8.83 -7.83 1.57
C ARG A 81 -10.35 -7.78 1.48
N HIS A 82 -10.87 -6.78 0.82
CA HIS A 82 -12.32 -6.67 0.63
C HIS A 82 -12.65 -6.26 -0.79
N VAL A 83 -13.87 -6.53 -1.19
CA VAL A 83 -14.36 -6.14 -2.51
C VAL A 83 -14.19 -4.63 -2.73
N GLY A 84 -13.52 -4.27 -3.83
CA GLY A 84 -13.25 -2.87 -4.19
C GLY A 84 -12.04 -2.24 -3.50
N ASP A 85 -11.14 -3.01 -2.87
CA ASP A 85 -9.88 -2.50 -2.29
C ASP A 85 -8.74 -2.40 -3.32
N ASP A 86 -9.06 -2.68 -4.60
CA ASP A 86 -8.11 -2.68 -5.73
C ASP A 86 -6.96 -3.69 -5.62
N TYR A 87 -7.09 -4.68 -4.76
CA TYR A 87 -6.11 -5.77 -4.72
C TYR A 87 -6.21 -6.65 -5.96
N TYR A 88 -7.44 -7.00 -6.33
CA TYR A 88 -7.82 -7.54 -7.63
C TYR A 88 -8.85 -6.61 -8.29
N PRO A 89 -9.19 -6.81 -9.58
CA PRO A 89 -10.36 -6.17 -10.17
C PRO A 89 -11.62 -6.53 -9.38
N GLU A 90 -12.45 -5.52 -9.06
CA GLU A 90 -13.62 -5.67 -8.18
C GLU A 90 -14.57 -6.80 -8.63
N GLU A 91 -14.84 -6.92 -9.92
CA GLU A 91 -15.69 -7.99 -10.46
C GLU A 91 -15.08 -9.38 -10.26
N PHE A 92 -13.75 -9.48 -10.26
CA PHE A 92 -13.07 -10.73 -9.96
C PHE A 92 -13.15 -11.09 -8.46
N GLU A 93 -13.01 -10.11 -7.58
CA GLU A 93 -13.20 -10.29 -6.12
C GLU A 93 -14.61 -10.79 -5.81
N LYS A 94 -15.63 -10.17 -6.43
CA LYS A 94 -17.03 -10.64 -6.33
C LYS A 94 -17.18 -12.06 -6.86
N ALA A 95 -16.58 -12.38 -8.01
CA ALA A 95 -16.64 -13.71 -8.59
C ALA A 95 -15.97 -14.77 -7.69
N ILE A 96 -14.82 -14.47 -7.10
CA ILE A 96 -14.14 -15.35 -6.13
C ILE A 96 -15.08 -15.68 -4.96
N LEU A 97 -15.70 -14.66 -4.36
CA LEU A 97 -16.60 -14.85 -3.22
C LEU A 97 -17.87 -15.60 -3.60
N ALA A 98 -18.47 -15.30 -4.76
CA ALA A 98 -19.70 -15.93 -5.24
C ALA A 98 -19.52 -17.41 -5.57
N THR A 99 -18.33 -17.81 -6.06
CA THR A 99 -18.03 -19.18 -6.50
C THR A 99 -17.09 -19.93 -5.58
N ARG A 100 -16.96 -19.44 -4.34
CA ARG A 100 -16.10 -20.08 -3.33
C ARG A 100 -16.54 -21.51 -3.04
N GLU A 101 -15.58 -22.34 -2.76
CA GLU A 101 -15.80 -23.76 -2.48
C GLU A 101 -15.45 -24.11 -1.02
N TRP A 102 -16.24 -25.00 -0.45
CA TRP A 102 -15.95 -25.59 0.86
C TRP A 102 -14.80 -26.59 0.73
N ASN A 103 -13.72 -26.38 1.44
CA ASN A 103 -12.52 -27.20 1.31
C ASN A 103 -12.52 -28.50 2.12
N GLY A 104 -13.61 -28.80 2.83
CA GLY A 104 -13.74 -30.00 3.69
C GLY A 104 -13.03 -29.90 5.05
N ARG A 105 -12.27 -28.84 5.31
CA ARG A 105 -11.52 -28.64 6.58
C ARG A 105 -12.10 -27.53 7.47
N GLY A 106 -13.21 -26.95 7.08
CA GLY A 106 -13.95 -26.00 7.90
C GLY A 106 -13.91 -24.55 7.44
N PHE A 107 -13.43 -24.26 6.24
CA PHE A 107 -13.36 -22.92 5.67
C PHE A 107 -13.56 -22.93 4.16
N TYR A 108 -13.75 -21.75 3.58
CA TYR A 108 -13.93 -21.55 2.15
C TYR A 108 -12.64 -21.15 1.45
N THR A 109 -12.43 -21.65 0.23
CA THR A 109 -11.32 -21.27 -0.67
C THR A 109 -11.89 -20.84 -2.03
N PRO A 110 -11.13 -20.12 -2.86
CA PRO A 110 -11.50 -19.92 -4.25
C PRO A 110 -11.65 -21.28 -4.96
N ASN A 111 -12.52 -21.36 -5.94
CA ASN A 111 -12.51 -22.52 -6.84
C ASN A 111 -11.14 -22.65 -7.55
N PRO A 112 -10.78 -23.83 -8.07
CA PRO A 112 -9.44 -24.06 -8.66
C PRO A 112 -9.07 -23.11 -9.79
N ILE A 113 -10.03 -22.66 -10.59
CA ILE A 113 -9.79 -21.72 -11.71
C ILE A 113 -9.46 -20.34 -11.16
N HIS A 114 -10.31 -19.82 -10.25
CA HIS A 114 -10.10 -18.51 -9.63
C HIS A 114 -8.83 -18.50 -8.78
N HIS A 115 -8.50 -19.60 -8.10
CA HIS A 115 -7.26 -19.71 -7.35
C HIS A 115 -6.03 -19.54 -8.23
N ARG A 116 -5.98 -20.24 -9.39
CA ARG A 116 -4.86 -20.12 -10.34
C ARG A 116 -4.73 -18.71 -10.88
N ILE A 117 -5.84 -18.07 -11.26
CA ILE A 117 -5.88 -16.69 -11.74
C ILE A 117 -5.39 -15.73 -10.62
N ALA A 118 -5.90 -15.87 -9.40
CA ALA A 118 -5.50 -15.05 -8.27
C ALA A 118 -4.01 -15.18 -7.94
N LEU A 119 -3.45 -16.39 -8.01
CA LEU A 119 -2.01 -16.63 -7.82
C LEU A 119 -1.19 -16.00 -8.96
N ALA A 120 -1.61 -16.18 -10.22
CA ALA A 120 -0.94 -15.58 -11.36
C ALA A 120 -0.94 -14.03 -11.24
N TYR A 121 -2.09 -13.45 -10.91
CA TYR A 121 -2.22 -12.01 -10.67
C TYR A 121 -1.30 -11.53 -9.53
N HIS A 122 -1.27 -12.27 -8.43
CA HIS A 122 -0.40 -11.97 -7.30
C HIS A 122 1.10 -12.02 -7.67
N CYS A 123 1.51 -13.04 -8.44
CA CYS A 123 2.89 -13.16 -8.89
C CYS A 123 3.30 -12.03 -9.84
N VAL A 124 2.42 -11.67 -10.78
CA VAL A 124 2.71 -10.67 -11.82
C VAL A 124 2.63 -9.26 -11.25
N HIS A 125 1.52 -8.91 -10.59
CA HIS A 125 1.23 -7.52 -10.22
C HIS A 125 1.72 -7.12 -8.82
N HIS A 126 1.76 -8.06 -7.87
CA HIS A 126 2.12 -7.71 -6.51
C HIS A 126 3.54 -8.08 -6.12
N LYS A 127 4.08 -9.17 -6.66
CA LYS A 127 5.41 -9.67 -6.29
C LYS A 127 6.46 -9.49 -7.38
N ALA A 128 6.08 -9.48 -8.66
CA ALA A 128 6.96 -9.57 -9.82
C ALA A 128 7.92 -10.78 -9.74
N MET A 129 7.50 -11.85 -9.06
CA MET A 129 8.25 -13.10 -8.88
C MET A 129 7.31 -14.25 -8.58
N ILE A 130 7.79 -15.48 -8.85
CA ILE A 130 7.06 -16.69 -8.52
C ILE A 130 7.72 -17.34 -7.30
N SER A 131 6.96 -17.43 -6.21
CA SER A 131 7.40 -18.16 -5.02
C SER A 131 7.31 -19.67 -5.25
N GLU A 132 8.27 -20.44 -4.71
CA GLU A 132 8.32 -21.88 -4.87
C GLU A 132 7.04 -22.59 -4.40
N ASN A 133 6.43 -22.13 -3.31
CA ASN A 133 5.16 -22.68 -2.80
C ASN A 133 4.02 -22.63 -3.81
N TYR A 134 4.07 -21.73 -4.81
CA TYR A 134 3.01 -21.58 -5.81
C TYR A 134 3.19 -22.51 -7.00
N ARG A 135 4.41 -23.05 -7.21
CA ARG A 135 4.73 -23.94 -8.34
C ARG A 135 3.80 -25.14 -8.45
N ARG A 136 3.37 -25.72 -7.34
CA ARG A 136 2.39 -26.82 -7.33
C ARG A 136 1.03 -26.48 -7.93
N TYR A 137 0.66 -25.19 -8.00
CA TYR A 137 -0.62 -24.73 -8.57
C TYR A 137 -0.48 -24.19 -9.98
N ILE A 138 0.67 -23.59 -10.30
CA ILE A 138 0.90 -22.88 -11.56
C ILE A 138 1.95 -23.59 -12.44
N GLY A 139 2.57 -24.68 -11.96
CA GLY A 139 3.59 -25.45 -12.70
C GLY A 139 4.84 -24.61 -12.98
N ASP A 140 5.47 -24.87 -14.12
CA ASP A 140 6.70 -24.23 -14.56
C ASP A 140 6.46 -22.91 -15.35
N ALA A 141 5.22 -22.40 -15.34
CA ALA A 141 4.88 -21.17 -16.04
C ALA A 141 5.79 -20.01 -15.63
N THR A 142 6.21 -19.23 -16.62
CA THR A 142 6.96 -17.99 -16.45
C THR A 142 6.01 -16.83 -16.11
N LEU A 143 6.55 -15.71 -15.61
CA LEU A 143 5.76 -14.50 -15.39
C LEU A 143 5.12 -13.99 -16.69
N SER A 144 5.82 -14.10 -17.83
CA SER A 144 5.29 -13.71 -19.14
C SER A 144 4.10 -14.55 -19.57
N GLU A 145 4.18 -15.87 -19.40
CA GLU A 145 3.06 -16.78 -19.72
C GLU A 145 1.85 -16.54 -18.80
N MET A 146 2.09 -16.26 -17.51
CA MET A 146 1.03 -15.87 -16.58
C MET A 146 0.38 -14.54 -17.00
N LEU A 147 1.19 -13.58 -17.44
CA LEU A 147 0.74 -12.30 -17.93
C LEU A 147 -0.20 -12.45 -19.14
N GLU A 148 0.16 -13.26 -20.12
CA GLU A 148 -0.69 -13.53 -21.28
C GLU A 148 -1.97 -14.27 -20.86
N ALA A 149 -1.88 -15.27 -19.99
CA ALA A 149 -3.06 -15.96 -19.47
C ALA A 149 -4.03 -15.04 -18.71
N LEU A 150 -3.51 -14.04 -18.00
CA LEU A 150 -4.34 -13.02 -17.33
C LEU A 150 -5.05 -12.13 -18.35
N LYS A 151 -4.39 -11.73 -19.45
CA LYS A 151 -5.00 -10.96 -20.54
C LYS A 151 -6.18 -11.71 -21.20
N GLU A 152 -6.05 -13.02 -21.34
CA GLU A 152 -7.07 -13.87 -21.94
C GLU A 152 -8.23 -14.20 -21.00
N SER A 153 -8.03 -14.07 -19.69
CA SER A 153 -8.98 -14.55 -18.67
C SER A 153 -10.20 -13.67 -18.43
N ASN A 154 -10.35 -12.53 -19.09
CA ASN A 154 -11.42 -11.53 -18.87
C ASN A 154 -11.56 -11.00 -17.42
N VAL A 155 -10.52 -11.14 -16.60
CA VAL A 155 -10.53 -10.73 -15.18
C VAL A 155 -10.30 -9.22 -15.00
N GLY A 156 -10.43 -8.43 -16.07
CA GLY A 156 -10.10 -7.01 -16.03
C GLY A 156 -8.59 -6.79 -15.92
N TRP A 157 -8.00 -6.33 -17.01
CA TRP A 157 -6.56 -6.14 -17.09
C TRP A 157 -6.12 -4.89 -16.33
N ILE A 158 -5.26 -5.07 -15.32
CA ILE A 158 -4.45 -3.99 -14.77
C ILE A 158 -3.00 -4.33 -15.10
N ALA A 159 -2.32 -3.50 -15.88
CA ALA A 159 -0.92 -3.72 -16.22
C ALA A 159 -0.05 -3.87 -14.96
N PRO A 160 1.04 -4.67 -15.02
CA PRO A 160 2.02 -4.69 -13.96
C PRO A 160 2.45 -3.25 -13.65
N LYS A 161 2.55 -2.92 -12.38
CA LYS A 161 3.28 -1.70 -12.01
C LYS A 161 4.71 -1.90 -12.50
N ASP A 162 5.15 -1.06 -13.42
CA ASP A 162 6.58 -0.90 -13.62
C ASP A 162 7.14 -0.38 -12.30
N LYS A 163 8.14 -1.06 -11.73
CA LYS A 163 8.71 -0.68 -10.43
C LYS A 163 9.37 0.69 -10.48
N THR A 164 9.59 1.20 -11.67
CA THR A 164 10.26 2.46 -11.94
C THR A 164 9.34 3.65 -12.09
N VAL A 165 8.09 3.61 -11.92
CA VAL A 165 7.08 4.68 -12.07
C VAL A 165 5.97 4.19 -12.98
N GLY A 166 5.15 3.33 -12.43
CA GLY A 166 4.08 2.79 -13.25
C GLY A 166 2.95 3.78 -13.47
N SER A 167 3.01 4.55 -14.53
CA SER A 167 1.80 5.10 -15.08
C SER A 167 1.19 4.10 -16.06
N PHE A 168 0.06 3.54 -15.72
CA PHE A 168 -0.76 2.83 -16.67
C PHE A 168 -1.99 3.68 -16.97
N ASN A 169 -2.16 4.10 -18.23
CA ASN A 169 -3.24 5.00 -18.67
C ASN A 169 -3.41 6.24 -17.77
N GLY A 170 -2.31 6.77 -17.20
CA GLY A 170 -2.36 7.91 -16.30
C GLY A 170 -2.75 7.60 -14.85
N TYR A 171 -2.75 6.33 -14.43
CA TYR A 171 -3.05 5.93 -13.05
C TYR A 171 -1.83 5.34 -12.35
N TRP A 172 -1.66 5.72 -11.08
CA TRP A 172 -0.69 5.09 -10.16
C TRP A 172 -1.45 4.57 -8.95
N LYS A 173 -1.11 3.39 -8.49
CA LYS A 173 -1.63 2.84 -7.25
C LYS A 173 -0.58 2.92 -6.16
N GLY A 174 -0.78 3.80 -5.19
CA GLY A 174 -0.05 3.83 -3.93
C GLY A 174 -0.57 2.78 -2.94
N ALA A 175 -0.06 2.81 -1.72
CA ALA A 175 -0.52 1.95 -0.65
C ALA A 175 -1.91 2.26 -0.17
N THR A 176 -2.18 3.54 -0.05
CA THR A 176 -3.38 4.07 0.56
C THR A 176 -4.27 4.79 -0.44
N SER A 177 -3.78 5.00 -1.67
CA SER A 177 -4.50 5.79 -2.68
C SER A 177 -4.20 5.36 -4.11
N ILE A 178 -5.17 5.59 -4.98
CA ILE A 178 -5.00 5.61 -6.43
C ILE A 178 -4.78 7.05 -6.86
N VAL A 179 -3.84 7.24 -7.77
CA VAL A 179 -3.49 8.55 -8.31
C VAL A 179 -3.71 8.55 -9.81
N SER A 180 -4.41 9.54 -10.33
CA SER A 180 -4.56 9.77 -11.77
C SER A 180 -4.08 11.16 -12.14
N ARG A 181 -3.52 11.28 -13.36
CA ARG A 181 -3.02 12.55 -13.91
C ARG A 181 -3.90 12.99 -15.07
N SER A 182 -4.34 14.25 -15.04
CA SER A 182 -5.08 14.88 -16.14
C SER A 182 -4.85 16.39 -16.12
N ASP A 183 -4.56 16.98 -17.26
CA ASP A 183 -4.48 18.43 -17.48
C ASP A 183 -3.59 19.20 -16.48
N GLY A 184 -2.42 18.63 -16.15
CA GLY A 184 -1.46 19.23 -15.21
C GLY A 184 -1.90 19.17 -13.75
N ARG A 185 -2.87 18.31 -13.44
CA ARG A 185 -3.39 18.05 -12.09
C ARG A 185 -3.29 16.58 -11.75
N ILE A 186 -3.17 16.32 -10.47
CA ILE A 186 -3.22 14.99 -9.87
C ILE A 186 -4.52 14.87 -9.08
N LYS A 187 -5.30 13.85 -9.40
CA LYS A 187 -6.42 13.42 -8.60
C LYS A 187 -5.99 12.19 -7.79
N LYS A 188 -6.03 12.30 -6.47
CA LYS A 188 -5.64 11.25 -5.52
C LYS A 188 -6.89 10.81 -4.76
N LYS A 189 -7.23 9.52 -4.88
CA LYS A 189 -8.37 8.89 -4.23
C LYS A 189 -7.89 7.92 -3.17
N GLN A 190 -8.30 8.10 -1.91
CA GLN A 190 -7.99 7.19 -0.84
C GLN A 190 -8.81 5.90 -1.00
N VAL A 191 -8.13 4.75 -1.07
CA VAL A 191 -8.74 3.43 -1.24
C VAL A 191 -8.50 2.51 -0.05
N SER A 192 -7.60 2.86 0.87
CA SER A 192 -7.40 2.06 2.07
C SER A 192 -8.46 2.37 3.11
N TYR A 193 -8.99 1.33 3.74
CA TYR A 193 -9.83 1.43 4.94
C TYR A 193 -8.96 1.69 6.16
N THR A 194 -8.38 2.87 6.22
CA THR A 194 -7.80 3.37 7.45
C THR A 194 -8.85 4.26 8.13
N GLU A 195 -8.92 4.25 9.44
CA GLU A 195 -9.68 5.26 10.21
C GLU A 195 -9.06 6.64 10.04
N TYR A 196 -7.88 6.69 9.39
CA TYR A 196 -7.17 7.91 9.08
C TYR A 196 -7.82 8.58 7.88
N LYS A 197 -8.15 9.83 8.07
CA LYS A 197 -8.66 10.73 7.04
C LYS A 197 -7.47 11.34 6.29
N LEU A 198 -6.73 10.51 5.55
CA LEU A 198 -5.46 10.93 4.94
C LEU A 198 -5.66 12.04 3.91
N ILE A 199 -6.69 11.93 3.08
CA ILE A 199 -7.02 12.94 2.07
C ILE A 199 -7.47 14.25 2.73
N GLU A 200 -8.31 14.17 3.77
CA GLU A 200 -8.75 15.36 4.51
C GLU A 200 -7.58 16.03 5.24
N ASN A 201 -6.66 15.22 5.80
CA ASN A 201 -5.46 15.73 6.46
C ASN A 201 -4.50 16.40 5.46
N GLU A 202 -4.24 15.76 4.32
CA GLU A 202 -3.41 16.31 3.25
C GLU A 202 -3.99 17.65 2.73
N TYR A 203 -5.30 17.69 2.49
CA TYR A 203 -5.99 18.92 2.11
C TYR A 203 -5.81 20.03 3.15
N ARG A 204 -6.05 19.72 4.42
CA ARG A 204 -5.93 20.65 5.54
C ARG A 204 -4.51 21.22 5.66
N ILE A 205 -3.50 20.34 5.62
CA ILE A 205 -2.10 20.76 5.74
C ILE A 205 -1.72 21.65 4.55
N LEU A 206 -1.95 21.20 3.33
CA LEU A 206 -1.55 21.92 2.11
C LEU A 206 -2.33 23.22 1.89
N THR A 207 -3.52 23.35 2.45
CA THR A 207 -4.28 24.63 2.42
C THR A 207 -3.64 25.68 3.33
N ASP A 208 -3.02 25.25 4.42
CA ASP A 208 -2.49 26.14 5.46
C ASP A 208 -1.01 26.52 5.25
N ILE A 209 -0.26 25.71 4.46
CA ILE A 209 1.16 25.95 4.20
C ILE A 209 1.39 26.34 2.74
N HIS A 210 2.33 27.24 2.53
CA HIS A 210 2.64 27.71 1.17
C HIS A 210 4.16 27.74 0.96
N SER A 211 4.61 27.02 -0.06
CA SER A 211 5.99 26.99 -0.52
C SER A 211 6.02 26.60 -1.99
N PRO A 212 7.00 27.07 -2.78
CA PRO A 212 7.23 26.52 -4.12
C PRO A 212 7.55 25.01 -4.09
N HIS A 213 7.96 24.50 -2.94
CA HIS A 213 8.34 23.11 -2.72
C HIS A 213 7.17 22.20 -2.29
N PHE A 214 5.96 22.73 -2.13
CA PHE A 214 4.78 21.95 -1.78
C PHE A 214 3.75 22.00 -2.90
N PRO A 215 2.94 20.93 -3.10
CA PRO A 215 1.88 20.94 -4.09
C PRO A 215 0.82 21.98 -3.76
N GLN A 216 0.34 22.69 -4.77
CA GLN A 216 -0.88 23.46 -4.65
C GLN A 216 -2.07 22.51 -4.56
N VAL A 217 -2.99 22.76 -3.63
CA VAL A 217 -4.25 22.03 -3.54
C VAL A 217 -5.36 22.83 -4.24
N TYR A 218 -6.21 22.13 -5.01
CA TYR A 218 -7.30 22.77 -5.77
C TYR A 218 -8.67 22.48 -5.18
N SER A 219 -8.95 21.22 -4.85
CA SER A 219 -10.26 20.81 -4.33
C SER A 219 -10.17 19.53 -3.50
N ILE A 220 -11.24 19.29 -2.73
CA ILE A 220 -11.46 18.03 -2.03
C ILE A 220 -12.91 17.58 -2.20
N ASP A 221 -13.13 16.30 -2.41
CA ASP A 221 -14.42 15.62 -2.26
C ASP A 221 -14.29 14.62 -1.11
N VAL A 222 -14.90 14.98 0.04
CA VAL A 222 -14.80 14.16 1.26
C VAL A 222 -15.60 12.86 1.14
N GLU A 223 -16.74 12.88 0.40
CA GLU A 223 -17.58 11.70 0.22
C GLU A 223 -16.91 10.70 -0.71
N ALA A 224 -16.35 11.17 -1.83
CA ALA A 224 -15.58 10.35 -2.75
C ALA A 224 -14.18 10.01 -2.22
N ARG A 225 -13.73 10.64 -1.13
CA ARG A 225 -12.36 10.56 -0.58
C ARG A 225 -11.30 10.92 -1.62
N GLU A 226 -11.55 11.97 -2.38
CA GLU A 226 -10.68 12.45 -3.44
C GLU A 226 -10.14 13.84 -3.15
N ILE A 227 -8.86 14.09 -3.47
CA ILE A 227 -8.23 15.40 -3.47
C ILE A 227 -7.67 15.67 -4.86
N GLU A 228 -7.77 16.92 -5.31
CA GLU A 228 -7.14 17.38 -6.51
C GLU A 228 -6.01 18.36 -6.16
N ILE A 229 -4.79 18.00 -6.58
CA ILE A 229 -3.56 18.73 -6.29
C ILE A 229 -2.75 19.00 -7.56
N GLU A 230 -1.72 19.83 -7.43
CA GLU A 230 -0.77 20.10 -8.49
C GLU A 230 -0.05 18.82 -8.95
N ASP A 231 0.16 18.70 -10.27
CA ASP A 231 1.07 17.73 -10.84
C ASP A 231 2.51 18.17 -10.60
N CYS A 232 3.22 17.49 -9.74
CA CYS A 232 4.59 17.81 -9.34
C CYS A 232 5.67 17.27 -10.28
N GLY A 233 5.30 16.74 -11.44
CA GLY A 233 6.23 16.36 -12.50
C GLY A 233 6.76 14.93 -12.41
N ALA A 234 8.08 14.76 -12.55
CA ALA A 234 8.77 13.47 -12.56
C ALA A 234 9.41 13.14 -11.21
N PRO A 235 9.73 11.86 -10.92
CA PRO A 235 10.54 11.49 -9.78
C PRO A 235 11.88 12.22 -9.74
N LEU A 236 12.37 12.52 -8.53
CA LEU A 236 13.57 13.31 -8.32
C LEU A 236 14.79 12.78 -9.12
N MET A 237 15.00 11.46 -9.10
CA MET A 237 16.16 10.83 -9.74
C MET A 237 16.11 10.82 -11.28
N ASP A 238 14.95 11.11 -11.87
CA ASP A 238 14.77 11.19 -13.33
C ASP A 238 15.05 12.59 -13.87
N ALA A 239 15.01 13.62 -13.02
CA ALA A 239 15.17 15.02 -13.40
C ALA A 239 15.91 15.84 -12.32
N LEU A 240 16.96 15.27 -11.72
CA LEU A 240 17.68 15.86 -10.59
C LEU A 240 18.27 17.23 -10.97
N PRO A 241 17.90 18.35 -10.31
CA PRO A 241 18.47 19.67 -10.54
C PRO A 241 19.91 19.77 -10.02
N ASP A 242 20.72 20.66 -10.58
CA ASP A 242 22.10 20.86 -10.14
C ASP A 242 22.21 21.36 -8.68
N ASP A 243 21.24 22.16 -8.24
CA ASP A 243 21.13 22.76 -6.90
C ASP A 243 20.26 21.92 -5.92
N TRP A 244 20.09 20.64 -6.21
CA TRP A 244 19.17 19.77 -5.45
C TRP A 244 19.42 19.76 -3.94
N LYS A 245 20.67 19.86 -3.48
CA LYS A 245 20.99 19.88 -2.04
C LYS A 245 20.46 21.14 -1.36
N ASP A 246 20.56 22.27 -2.01
CA ASP A 246 20.07 23.55 -1.51
C ASP A 246 18.53 23.52 -1.44
N GLN A 247 17.89 23.00 -2.50
CA GLN A 247 16.43 22.85 -2.52
C GLN A 247 15.91 21.89 -1.43
N LEU A 248 16.59 20.77 -1.16
CA LEU A 248 16.20 19.87 -0.06
C LEU A 248 16.35 20.53 1.32
N ALA A 249 17.37 21.40 1.49
CA ALA A 249 17.52 22.19 2.70
C ALA A 249 16.41 23.24 2.84
N GLU A 250 15.97 23.87 1.74
CA GLU A 250 14.83 24.79 1.72
C GLU A 250 13.52 24.09 2.08
N ILE A 251 13.27 22.87 1.57
CA ILE A 251 12.10 22.05 1.96
C ILE A 251 12.03 21.86 3.48
N ILE A 252 13.14 21.49 4.12
CA ILE A 252 13.19 21.31 5.58
C ILE A 252 12.95 22.63 6.31
N LYS A 253 13.51 23.72 5.82
CA LYS A 253 13.28 25.04 6.37
C LYS A 253 11.80 25.43 6.28
N ASP A 254 11.18 25.24 5.12
CA ASP A 254 9.76 25.57 4.89
C ASP A 254 8.82 24.75 5.77
N LEU A 255 9.11 23.45 5.97
CA LEU A 255 8.36 22.59 6.91
C LEU A 255 8.49 23.13 8.34
N THR A 256 9.72 23.45 8.77
CA THR A 256 10.00 23.95 10.11
C THR A 256 9.32 25.30 10.36
N GLU A 257 9.41 26.24 9.42
CA GLU A 257 8.79 27.56 9.51
C GLU A 257 7.24 27.49 9.50
N SER A 258 6.69 26.48 8.82
CA SER A 258 5.25 26.19 8.81
C SER A 258 4.76 25.43 10.05
N GLY A 259 5.65 25.01 10.95
CA GLY A 259 5.32 24.19 12.11
C GLY A 259 4.71 22.85 11.73
N VAL A 260 5.24 22.20 10.68
CA VAL A 260 4.73 20.92 10.17
C VAL A 260 5.82 19.88 10.19
N THR A 261 5.51 18.69 10.71
CA THR A 261 6.31 17.47 10.58
C THR A 261 5.64 16.56 9.54
N HIS A 262 6.34 16.25 8.45
CA HIS A 262 5.82 15.45 7.32
C HIS A 262 5.70 13.96 7.67
N ARG A 263 6.66 13.41 8.41
CA ARG A 263 6.74 12.04 8.93
C ARG A 263 6.99 10.92 7.92
N ASP A 264 6.96 11.20 6.61
CA ASP A 264 7.20 10.20 5.55
C ASP A 264 8.15 10.73 4.47
N ILE A 265 9.24 11.42 4.87
CA ILE A 265 10.26 11.89 3.94
C ILE A 265 11.07 10.72 3.41
N LYS A 266 10.96 10.48 2.10
CA LYS A 266 11.67 9.44 1.35
C LYS A 266 11.81 9.85 -0.11
N LEU A 267 12.71 9.21 -0.82
CA LEU A 267 12.99 9.53 -2.23
C LEU A 267 11.75 9.46 -3.12
N ASP A 268 10.88 8.47 -2.88
CA ASP A 268 9.63 8.29 -3.64
C ASP A 268 8.62 9.45 -3.47
N ASN A 269 8.77 10.26 -2.43
CA ASN A 269 7.92 11.40 -2.15
C ASN A 269 8.54 12.73 -2.62
N LEU A 270 9.62 12.67 -3.40
CA LEU A 270 10.28 13.84 -3.98
C LEU A 270 10.13 13.82 -5.50
N MET A 271 9.50 14.85 -6.02
CA MET A 271 9.22 15.03 -7.43
C MET A 271 9.94 16.28 -7.95
N VAL A 272 10.08 16.40 -9.26
CA VAL A 272 10.66 17.61 -9.90
C VAL A 272 9.73 18.09 -11.00
N ARG A 273 9.42 19.38 -10.95
CA ARG A 273 8.71 20.09 -12.02
C ARG A 273 9.41 21.42 -12.32
N ASP A 274 9.75 21.63 -13.58
CA ASP A 274 10.38 22.86 -14.06
C ASP A 274 11.66 23.25 -13.27
N GLY A 275 12.45 22.23 -12.84
CA GLY A 275 13.67 22.40 -12.06
C GLY A 275 13.43 22.63 -10.55
N VAL A 276 12.18 22.64 -10.08
CA VAL A 276 11.85 22.81 -8.66
C VAL A 276 11.49 21.44 -8.04
N ILE A 277 12.19 21.10 -6.95
CA ILE A 277 11.89 19.89 -6.17
C ILE A 277 10.63 20.13 -5.33
N LYS A 278 9.69 19.19 -5.37
CA LYS A 278 8.46 19.21 -4.61
C LYS A 278 8.34 17.98 -3.71
N LEU A 279 8.04 18.22 -2.44
CA LEU A 279 7.69 17.16 -1.49
C LEU A 279 6.19 16.90 -1.58
N ILE A 280 5.80 15.64 -1.76
CA ILE A 280 4.41 15.21 -1.91
C ILE A 280 4.00 14.26 -0.78
N ASP A 281 2.71 13.94 -0.69
CA ASP A 281 2.11 12.96 0.24
C ASP A 281 2.06 13.42 1.70
N PHE A 282 1.35 14.53 1.95
CA PHE A 282 1.14 15.11 3.29
C PHE A 282 0.04 14.40 4.11
N GLY A 283 -0.46 13.27 3.66
CA GLY A 283 -1.54 12.54 4.35
C GLY A 283 -1.23 12.17 5.81
N TRP A 284 0.03 11.98 6.14
CA TRP A 284 0.51 11.64 7.49
C TRP A 284 1.11 12.83 8.24
N ALA A 285 1.18 14.01 7.63
CA ALA A 285 1.77 15.18 8.25
C ALA A 285 0.98 15.64 9.48
N ILE A 286 1.67 16.27 10.43
CA ILE A 286 1.10 16.79 11.68
C ILE A 286 1.61 18.21 11.93
N LYS A 287 0.79 19.07 12.51
CA LYS A 287 1.20 20.40 12.96
C LYS A 287 1.76 20.37 14.37
N ASP A 288 2.65 21.30 14.66
CA ASP A 288 3.20 21.51 16.00
C ASP A 288 2.10 21.71 17.03
N GLY A 289 2.21 20.98 18.15
CA GLY A 289 1.23 21.02 19.22
C GLY A 289 0.00 20.12 19.02
N GLU A 290 -0.19 19.52 17.85
CA GLU A 290 -1.22 18.50 17.67
C GLU A 290 -0.78 17.19 18.35
N ARG A 291 -1.70 16.54 19.04
CA ARG A 291 -1.45 15.20 19.60
C ARG A 291 -1.74 14.15 18.56
N ASP A 292 -0.81 13.24 18.41
CA ASP A 292 -1.00 12.04 17.60
C ASP A 292 -1.86 11.06 18.41
N GLU A 293 -3.18 11.19 18.29
CA GLU A 293 -4.13 10.34 19.02
C GLU A 293 -4.29 8.95 18.38
N LYS A 294 -3.67 8.75 17.21
CA LYS A 294 -3.84 7.54 16.39
C LYS A 294 -2.53 6.77 16.25
N GLU A 295 -2.64 5.46 16.36
CA GLU A 295 -1.52 4.57 16.00
C GLU A 295 -1.20 4.76 14.50
N VAL A 296 0.00 5.22 14.21
CA VAL A 296 0.50 5.32 12.83
C VAL A 296 1.09 3.98 12.38
N PRO A 297 1.10 3.68 11.07
CA PRO A 297 1.74 2.47 10.56
C PRO A 297 3.19 2.35 11.04
N SER A 298 3.58 1.16 11.50
CA SER A 298 4.96 0.91 11.98
C SER A 298 6.03 1.19 10.93
N CYS A 299 5.66 1.03 9.65
CA CYS A 299 6.52 1.30 8.49
C CYS A 299 6.52 2.76 8.03
N LEU A 300 5.72 3.63 8.63
CA LEU A 300 5.69 5.05 8.25
C LEU A 300 7.06 5.69 8.46
N GLY A 301 7.57 6.36 7.43
CA GLY A 301 8.89 6.97 7.40
C GLY A 301 10.05 5.99 7.13
N PHE A 302 9.78 4.66 7.03
CA PHE A 302 10.83 3.70 6.69
C PHE A 302 11.29 3.85 5.22
N PRO A 303 12.61 3.70 4.93
CA PRO A 303 13.70 3.33 5.84
C PRO A 303 14.38 4.50 6.56
N ASN A 304 13.88 5.71 6.42
CA ASN A 304 14.56 6.94 6.82
C ASN A 304 14.22 7.42 8.25
N LYS A 305 13.18 6.86 8.85
CA LYS A 305 12.76 7.19 10.21
C LYS A 305 13.79 6.73 11.25
N PRO A 306 14.21 7.59 12.18
CA PRO A 306 15.07 7.19 13.28
C PRO A 306 14.32 6.37 14.34
N SER A 307 15.07 5.66 15.20
CA SER A 307 14.49 4.81 16.25
C SER A 307 13.77 5.57 17.38
N TRP A 308 14.04 6.87 17.54
CA TRP A 308 13.43 7.71 18.59
C TRP A 308 12.11 8.40 18.19
N GLY A 309 11.66 8.24 16.94
CA GLY A 309 10.40 8.83 16.49
C GLY A 309 10.47 9.43 15.09
N PHE A 310 9.62 10.42 14.80
CA PHE A 310 9.63 11.14 13.53
C PHE A 310 10.55 12.36 13.64
N ASP A 311 11.45 12.49 12.67
CA ASP A 311 12.44 13.56 12.55
C ASP A 311 12.71 13.80 11.07
N ASP A 312 12.11 14.86 10.53
CA ASP A 312 12.19 15.17 9.11
C ASP A 312 13.60 15.59 8.68
N ILE A 313 14.37 16.25 9.58
CA ILE A 313 15.78 16.60 9.32
C ILE A 313 16.61 15.33 9.17
N TYR A 314 16.45 14.40 10.10
CA TYR A 314 17.15 13.11 10.02
C TYR A 314 16.76 12.34 8.75
N SER A 315 15.45 12.28 8.45
CA SER A 315 14.93 11.57 7.28
C SER A 315 15.47 12.18 5.98
N MET A 316 15.50 13.50 5.87
CA MET A 316 16.07 14.20 4.71
C MET A 316 17.57 13.93 4.55
N ASN A 317 18.34 13.94 5.64
CA ASN A 317 19.76 13.59 5.60
C ASN A 317 20.00 12.14 5.12
N ARG A 318 19.07 11.23 5.39
CA ARG A 318 19.12 9.86 4.85
C ARG A 318 18.85 9.83 3.36
N VAL A 319 17.89 10.63 2.88
CA VAL A 319 17.60 10.79 1.45
C VAL A 319 18.81 11.36 0.71
N ILE A 320 19.44 12.42 1.24
CA ILE A 320 20.66 13.01 0.65
C ILE A 320 21.75 11.96 0.47
N LYS A 321 22.02 11.15 1.50
CA LYS A 321 23.01 10.06 1.41
C LYS A 321 22.62 8.99 0.40
N GLN A 322 21.34 8.69 0.25
CA GLN A 322 20.86 7.76 -0.76
C GLN A 322 21.10 8.31 -2.17
N ILE A 323 20.81 9.58 -2.41
CA ILE A 323 21.04 10.23 -3.71
C ILE A 323 22.54 10.26 -4.03
N ASP A 324 23.39 10.69 -3.07
CA ASP A 324 24.84 10.71 -3.26
C ASP A 324 25.36 9.31 -3.67
N PHE A 325 24.93 8.26 -2.97
CA PHE A 325 25.29 6.88 -3.29
C PHE A 325 24.84 6.44 -4.69
N GLU A 326 23.58 6.75 -5.08
CA GLU A 326 23.09 6.42 -6.42
C GLU A 326 23.82 7.16 -7.54
N LEU A 327 24.26 8.40 -7.29
CA LEU A 327 25.06 9.17 -8.24
C LEU A 327 26.46 8.56 -8.40
N GLU A 328 27.14 8.19 -7.30
CA GLU A 328 28.43 7.51 -7.32
C GLU A 328 28.35 6.19 -8.12
N GLU A 329 27.33 5.37 -7.89
CA GLU A 329 27.12 4.12 -8.64
C GLU A 329 26.88 4.36 -10.15
N ARG A 330 26.19 5.44 -10.53
CA ARG A 330 25.98 5.79 -11.95
C ARG A 330 27.27 6.23 -12.61
N GLU A 331 28.10 7.01 -11.92
CA GLU A 331 29.42 7.43 -12.42
C GLU A 331 30.35 6.22 -12.62
N GLU A 332 30.43 5.30 -11.66
CA GLU A 332 31.25 4.09 -11.77
C GLU A 332 30.81 3.20 -12.96
N LYS A 333 29.52 3.04 -13.17
CA LYS A 333 28.99 2.26 -14.30
C LYS A 333 29.30 2.91 -15.64
N ASN A 334 29.27 4.24 -15.73
CA ASN A 334 29.59 4.98 -16.94
C ASN A 334 31.11 4.96 -17.26
N LEU A 335 31.97 4.83 -16.24
CA LEU A 335 33.43 4.69 -16.43
C LEU A 335 33.85 3.29 -16.89
N CYS A 336 32.98 2.29 -16.68
CA CYS A 336 33.21 0.88 -17.05
C CYS A 336 32.58 0.50 -18.42
N ALA A 337 31.78 1.37 -19.02
CA ALA A 337 31.13 1.17 -20.32
C ALA A 337 31.88 1.84 -21.46
#